data_64de690a1dff16367d99a69a915276dd
#
_entry.id   64de690a1dff16367d99a69a915276dd
#
_cell.length_a   1.000
_cell.length_b   1.000
_cell.length_c   1.000
_cell.angle_alpha   90.00
_cell.angle_beta   90.00
_cell.angle_gamma   90.00
#
_symmetry.space_group_name_H-M   'P 1'
#
loop_
_entity.id
_entity.type
_entity.pdbx_description
1 polymer ?
#
loop_
_entity_poly.entity_id
_entity_poly.type
_entity_poly.pdbx_seq_one_letter_code
_entity_poly.pdbx_strand_id
1 'polypeptide(L)'
;MSRRARNRSAAPRRAAAVAVRPAGPCPCGTGRTYGECCGRFHAGSAEAATAEQLMRSRYAAFATRDAAYLLCTWHPRTRPAVLDLDDGMRWTGLEITGTSRGSAFHAAGTVTFRAHWSAGGESGVMAEHSRFTRAEGNGAWLYVDGDVRD
;
A
#
# COMPACT_ATOMS: atom_id res chain seq x y z
N MET A 1 18.74 10.73 33.78
CA MET A 1 18.24 11.50 33.39
C MET A 1 18.16 11.79 32.01
N SER A 2 18.94 12.08 31.49
CA SER A 2 18.85 12.38 30.19
C SER A 2 18.49 11.30 29.31
N ARG A 3 18.75 10.17 29.65
CA ARG A 3 18.44 9.14 28.86
C ARG A 3 17.03 9.07 28.58
N ARG A 4 16.31 9.50 29.41
CA ARG A 4 15.02 9.38 29.28
C ARG A 4 14.66 10.27 28.22
N ALA A 5 15.30 11.24 28.08
CA ALA A 5 14.98 12.19 27.14
C ALA A 5 15.17 11.54 25.84
N ARG A 6 16.17 10.82 25.63
CA ARG A 6 16.37 10.23 24.40
C ARG A 6 15.30 9.35 24.11
N ASN A 7 14.87 8.69 24.99
CA ASN A 7 13.90 7.77 24.76
C ASN A 7 12.72 8.32 24.27
N ARG A 8 12.42 9.43 24.83
CA ARG A 8 11.24 9.84 24.46
C ARG A 8 11.22 10.47 23.24
N SER A 9 12.22 10.95 22.94
CA SER A 9 12.31 11.55 21.74
C SER A 9 12.12 10.41 20.88
N ALA A 10 12.03 9.30 21.46
CA ALA A 10 11.85 8.21 20.77
C ALA A 10 10.50 8.13 20.26
N ALA A 11 10.05 9.03 19.59
CA ALA A 11 8.92 8.82 18.80
C ALA A 11 9.26 7.60 17.98
N PRO A 12 8.33 6.78 17.66
CA PRO A 12 8.57 5.58 16.93
C PRO A 12 9.30 5.91 15.67
N ARG A 13 10.36 5.18 15.41
CA ARG A 13 11.10 5.40 14.29
C ARG A 13 10.35 4.95 13.13
N ARG A 14 10.14 5.77 12.16
CA ARG A 14 9.54 5.34 10.96
C ARG A 14 10.52 4.58 10.16
N ALA A 15 10.10 3.50 9.51
CA ALA A 15 10.94 2.79 8.59
C ALA A 15 11.37 3.74 7.48
N ALA A 16 12.61 3.68 7.09
CA ALA A 16 13.11 4.52 6.00
C ALA A 16 12.45 4.11 4.70
N ALA A 17 12.14 5.08 3.86
CA ALA A 17 11.60 4.81 2.55
C ALA A 17 12.62 4.03 1.71
N VAL A 18 12.13 3.11 0.89
CA VAL A 18 12.97 2.34 0.01
C VAL A 18 12.92 3.01 -1.36
N ALA A 19 14.07 3.44 -1.83
CA ALA A 19 14.14 4.13 -3.10
C ALA A 19 13.87 3.18 -4.25
N VAL A 20 13.05 3.61 -5.21
CA VAL A 20 12.79 2.87 -6.42
C VAL A 20 13.11 3.80 -7.57
N ARG A 21 13.93 3.33 -8.50
CA ARG A 21 14.30 4.15 -9.65
C ARG A 21 13.11 4.24 -10.57
N PRO A 22 12.77 5.42 -11.08
CA PRO A 22 11.63 5.55 -11.99
C PRO A 22 11.73 4.65 -13.22
N ALA A 23 12.93 4.38 -13.71
CA ALA A 23 13.12 3.53 -14.87
C ALA A 23 13.19 2.05 -14.49
N GLY A 24 13.23 1.73 -13.19
CA GLY A 24 13.26 0.35 -12.73
C GLY A 24 11.88 -0.28 -12.73
N PRO A 25 11.80 -1.59 -12.50
CA PRO A 25 10.51 -2.25 -12.52
C PRO A 25 9.66 -1.85 -11.33
N CYS A 26 8.35 -1.72 -11.54
CA CYS A 26 7.45 -1.37 -10.45
C CYS A 26 7.33 -2.55 -9.50
N PRO A 27 7.40 -2.32 -8.19
CA PRO A 27 7.24 -3.40 -7.21
C PRO A 27 5.92 -4.16 -7.34
N CYS A 28 4.89 -3.54 -7.92
CA CYS A 28 3.58 -4.20 -8.01
C CYS A 28 3.53 -5.31 -9.05
N GLY A 29 4.58 -5.48 -9.85
CA GLY A 29 4.69 -6.64 -10.73
C GLY A 29 3.96 -6.54 -12.06
N THR A 30 3.55 -5.35 -12.50
CA THR A 30 2.89 -5.21 -13.80
C THR A 30 3.84 -5.38 -14.97
N GLY A 31 5.15 -5.28 -14.71
CA GLY A 31 6.14 -5.27 -15.79
C GLY A 31 6.42 -3.88 -16.32
N ARG A 32 5.69 -2.87 -15.87
CA ARG A 32 5.91 -1.48 -16.29
C ARG A 32 6.97 -0.85 -15.40
N THR A 33 7.56 0.26 -15.87
CA THR A 33 8.49 0.99 -15.03
C THR A 33 7.73 1.63 -13.88
N TYR A 34 8.41 1.81 -12.76
CA TYR A 34 7.79 2.41 -11.58
C TYR A 34 7.23 3.80 -11.91
N GLY A 35 8.00 4.61 -12.61
CA GLY A 35 7.56 5.97 -12.94
C GLY A 35 6.31 6.01 -13.81
N GLU A 36 6.08 4.98 -14.61
CA GLU A 36 4.89 4.93 -15.45
C GLU A 36 3.80 4.06 -14.83
N CYS A 37 4.03 3.51 -13.67
CA CYS A 37 3.09 2.66 -12.97
C CYS A 37 2.72 3.28 -11.64
N CYS A 38 3.08 2.66 -10.51
CA CYS A 38 2.68 3.14 -9.20
C CYS A 38 3.35 4.46 -8.81
N GLY A 39 4.52 4.76 -9.38
CA GLY A 39 5.21 6.00 -9.06
C GLY A 39 4.40 7.26 -9.39
N ARG A 40 3.60 7.23 -10.45
CA ARG A 40 2.78 8.39 -10.80
C ARG A 40 1.68 8.63 -9.77
N PHE A 41 1.18 7.56 -9.14
CA PHE A 41 0.18 7.71 -8.09
C PHE A 41 0.85 8.20 -6.81
N HIS A 42 2.02 7.67 -6.47
CA HIS A 42 2.75 8.08 -5.28
C HIS A 42 3.18 9.55 -5.37
N ALA A 43 3.49 10.01 -6.57
CA ALA A 43 3.89 11.40 -6.78
C ALA A 43 2.70 12.36 -6.84
N GLY A 44 1.49 11.84 -6.89
CA GLY A 44 0.31 12.68 -6.98
C GLY A 44 0.02 13.19 -8.38
N SER A 45 0.71 12.69 -9.41
CA SER A 45 0.50 13.17 -10.78
C SER A 45 -0.61 12.40 -11.48
N ALA A 46 -1.13 11.34 -10.90
CA ALA A 46 -2.26 10.60 -11.43
C ALA A 46 -3.06 9.99 -10.29
N GLU A 47 -4.32 9.66 -10.54
CA GLU A 47 -5.16 9.00 -9.56
C GLU A 47 -5.60 7.65 -10.09
N ALA A 48 -5.73 6.67 -9.22
CA ALA A 48 -6.13 5.33 -9.63
C ALA A 48 -7.55 5.38 -10.19
N ALA A 49 -7.75 4.83 -11.36
CA ALA A 49 -9.05 4.80 -12.01
C ALA A 49 -9.89 3.62 -11.54
N THR A 50 -9.26 2.58 -11.00
CA THR A 50 -9.93 1.36 -10.58
C THR A 50 -9.44 0.94 -9.20
N ALA A 51 -10.23 0.10 -8.54
CA ALA A 51 -9.84 -0.46 -7.25
C ALA A 51 -8.57 -1.28 -7.38
N GLU A 52 -8.39 -2.01 -8.49
CA GLU A 52 -7.16 -2.80 -8.67
C GLU A 52 -5.94 -1.89 -8.79
N GLN A 53 -6.04 -0.78 -9.52
CA GLN A 53 -4.93 0.15 -9.62
C GLN A 53 -4.59 0.72 -8.24
N LEU A 54 -5.60 1.04 -7.44
CA LEU A 54 -5.35 1.52 -6.10
C LEU A 54 -4.66 0.44 -5.26
N MET A 55 -5.14 -0.81 -5.33
CA MET A 55 -4.56 -1.90 -4.56
C MET A 55 -3.09 -2.08 -4.93
N ARG A 56 -2.75 -2.07 -6.23
CA ARG A 56 -1.38 -2.23 -6.67
C ARG A 56 -0.50 -1.09 -6.17
N SER A 57 -1.02 0.14 -6.20
CA SER A 57 -0.24 1.28 -5.74
C SER A 57 -0.03 1.25 -4.24
N ARG A 58 -0.99 0.71 -3.47
CA ARG A 58 -0.83 0.56 -2.04
C ARG A 58 0.16 -0.56 -1.72
N TYR A 59 0.16 -1.67 -2.47
CA TYR A 59 1.17 -2.70 -2.32
C TYR A 59 2.57 -2.10 -2.56
N ALA A 60 2.72 -1.33 -3.63
CA ALA A 60 4.01 -0.70 -3.91
C ALA A 60 4.39 0.29 -2.80
N ALA A 61 3.40 0.95 -2.18
CA ALA A 61 3.66 1.86 -1.07
C ALA A 61 4.13 1.09 0.17
N PHE A 62 3.59 -0.10 0.43
CA PHE A 62 4.11 -0.95 1.50
C PHE A 62 5.55 -1.37 1.17
N ALA A 63 5.82 -1.74 -0.07
CA ALA A 63 7.16 -2.18 -0.48
C ALA A 63 8.18 -1.05 -0.38
N THR A 64 7.77 0.20 -0.64
CA THR A 64 8.66 1.35 -0.57
C THR A 64 8.57 2.07 0.77
N ARG A 65 7.70 1.60 1.67
CA ARG A 65 7.49 2.17 3.00
C ARG A 65 7.01 3.61 2.95
N ASP A 66 6.05 3.86 2.08
CA ASP A 66 5.45 5.19 1.92
C ASP A 66 4.19 5.26 2.78
N ALA A 67 4.36 5.50 4.07
CA ALA A 67 3.25 5.55 5.01
C ALA A 67 2.28 6.68 4.68
N ALA A 68 2.78 7.79 4.18
CA ALA A 68 1.91 8.93 3.84
C ALA A 68 0.92 8.57 2.75
N TYR A 69 1.38 7.87 1.71
CA TYR A 69 0.48 7.46 0.64
C TYR A 69 -0.56 6.45 1.16
N LEU A 70 -0.12 5.51 2.00
CA LEU A 70 -1.05 4.53 2.55
C LEU A 70 -2.13 5.21 3.37
N LEU A 71 -1.77 6.18 4.20
CA LEU A 71 -2.74 6.88 5.03
C LEU A 71 -3.67 7.74 4.19
N CYS A 72 -3.18 8.44 3.18
CA CYS A 72 -4.02 9.32 2.39
C CYS A 72 -4.99 8.54 1.47
N THR A 73 -4.70 7.28 1.20
CA THR A 73 -5.57 6.43 0.39
C THR A 73 -6.43 5.49 1.25
N TRP A 74 -6.46 5.69 2.55
CA TRP A 74 -7.23 4.90 3.48
C TRP A 74 -8.49 5.65 3.87
N HIS A 75 -9.64 4.98 3.86
CA HIS A 75 -10.91 5.64 4.16
C HIS A 75 -10.85 6.24 5.57
N PRO A 76 -11.29 7.47 5.77
CA PRO A 76 -11.19 8.13 7.08
C PRO A 76 -11.82 7.35 8.22
N ARG A 77 -12.88 6.58 7.93
CA ARG A 77 -13.58 5.85 8.97
C ARG A 77 -12.78 4.68 9.52
N THR A 78 -11.88 4.11 8.73
CA THR A 78 -11.10 2.95 9.15
C THR A 78 -9.60 3.23 9.23
N ARG A 79 -9.19 4.44 8.85
CA ARG A 79 -7.77 4.79 8.82
C ARG A 79 -7.17 4.83 10.22
N PRO A 80 -6.04 4.16 10.45
CA PRO A 80 -5.37 4.27 11.74
C PRO A 80 -4.74 5.65 11.91
N ALA A 81 -4.58 6.08 13.16
CA ALA A 81 -3.94 7.37 13.42
C ALA A 81 -2.46 7.34 13.05
N VAL A 82 -1.81 6.20 13.24
CA VAL A 82 -0.39 6.03 12.98
C VAL A 82 -0.20 4.70 12.30
N LEU A 83 0.64 4.64 11.30
CA LEU A 83 0.94 3.41 10.60
C LEU A 83 2.43 3.14 10.72
N ASP A 84 2.78 2.09 11.47
CA ASP A 84 4.16 1.68 11.61
C ASP A 84 4.43 0.56 10.62
N LEU A 85 5.43 0.75 9.78
CA LEU A 85 5.81 -0.25 8.79
C LEU A 85 7.07 -0.97 9.28
N ASP A 86 7.03 -2.31 9.18
CA ASP A 86 8.13 -3.14 9.68
C ASP A 86 9.30 -3.07 8.70
N ASP A 87 10.41 -2.49 9.11
CA ASP A 87 11.57 -2.35 8.23
C ASP A 87 12.41 -3.63 8.17
N GLY A 88 12.07 -4.66 8.94
CA GLY A 88 12.69 -5.97 8.85
C GLY A 88 12.00 -6.89 7.87
N MET A 89 10.91 -6.45 7.27
CA MET A 89 10.16 -7.26 6.33
C MET A 89 10.22 -6.65 4.94
N ARG A 90 10.31 -7.49 3.93
CA ARG A 90 10.34 -7.04 2.55
C ARG A 90 9.22 -7.72 1.79
N TRP A 91 8.53 -6.97 0.95
CA TRP A 91 7.50 -7.52 0.09
C TRP A 91 8.17 -7.93 -1.21
N THR A 92 7.94 -9.17 -1.64
CA THR A 92 8.70 -9.77 -2.73
C THR A 92 7.86 -10.13 -3.95
N GLY A 93 6.55 -9.99 -3.87
CA GLY A 93 5.71 -10.26 -5.04
C GLY A 93 4.25 -10.08 -4.74
N LEU A 94 3.47 -9.81 -5.77
CA LEU A 94 2.03 -9.60 -5.66
C LEU A 94 1.32 -10.38 -6.74
N GLU A 95 0.27 -11.11 -6.35
CA GLU A 95 -0.61 -11.78 -7.29
C GLU A 95 -2.02 -11.33 -7.02
N ILE A 96 -2.68 -10.78 -8.03
CA ILE A 96 -4.10 -10.46 -7.93
C ILE A 96 -4.85 -11.73 -8.33
N THR A 97 -5.65 -12.28 -7.41
CA THR A 97 -6.34 -13.54 -7.66
C THR A 97 -7.80 -13.34 -7.98
N GLY A 98 -8.35 -12.17 -7.78
CA GLY A 98 -9.74 -11.90 -8.15
C GLY A 98 -10.12 -10.47 -7.94
N THR A 99 -11.08 -9.99 -8.70
CA THR A 99 -11.63 -8.66 -8.53
C THR A 99 -13.16 -8.75 -8.68
N SER A 100 -13.87 -7.85 -8.03
CA SER A 100 -15.30 -7.75 -8.17
C SER A 100 -15.66 -6.28 -8.20
N ARG A 101 -16.36 -5.84 -9.26
CA ARG A 101 -16.73 -4.44 -9.44
C ARG A 101 -15.45 -3.60 -9.47
N GLY A 102 -15.44 -2.42 -8.92
CA GLY A 102 -14.22 -1.60 -8.81
C GLY A 102 -13.73 -0.99 -10.11
N SER A 103 -14.54 -1.00 -11.17
CA SER A 103 -14.14 -0.39 -12.44
C SER A 103 -14.31 1.13 -12.35
N ALA A 104 -13.93 1.83 -13.40
CA ALA A 104 -14.08 3.27 -13.46
C ALA A 104 -15.53 3.71 -13.29
N PHE A 105 -16.49 2.79 -13.47
CA PHE A 105 -17.91 3.13 -13.40
C PHE A 105 -18.57 2.67 -12.10
N HIS A 106 -17.86 2.03 -11.21
CA HIS A 106 -18.44 1.53 -9.96
C HIS A 106 -18.09 2.43 -8.79
N ALA A 107 -18.94 2.44 -7.78
CA ALA A 107 -18.69 3.21 -6.55
C ALA A 107 -17.98 2.37 -5.48
N ALA A 108 -17.92 1.07 -5.65
CA ALA A 108 -17.26 0.16 -4.71
C ALA A 108 -16.73 -1.04 -5.46
N GLY A 109 -15.80 -1.74 -4.85
CA GLY A 109 -15.24 -2.94 -5.44
C GLY A 109 -14.38 -3.70 -4.47
N THR A 110 -13.98 -4.90 -4.85
CA THR A 110 -13.12 -5.73 -4.03
C THR A 110 -11.96 -6.22 -4.88
N VAL A 111 -10.84 -6.48 -4.22
CA VAL A 111 -9.66 -7.08 -4.84
C VAL A 111 -9.15 -8.15 -3.90
N THR A 112 -8.99 -9.36 -4.39
CA THR A 112 -8.41 -10.45 -3.63
C THR A 112 -7.01 -10.69 -4.16
N PHE A 113 -6.04 -10.84 -3.27
CA PHE A 113 -4.65 -10.93 -3.68
C PHE A 113 -3.83 -11.77 -2.72
N ARG A 114 -2.64 -12.15 -3.17
CA ARG A 114 -1.64 -12.82 -2.37
C ARG A 114 -0.38 -11.98 -2.44
N ALA A 115 0.16 -11.60 -1.30
CA ALA A 115 1.37 -10.80 -1.24
C ALA A 115 2.46 -11.63 -0.56
N HIS A 116 3.59 -11.76 -1.25
CA HIS A 116 4.71 -12.57 -0.77
C HIS A 116 5.67 -11.69 0.00
N TRP A 117 6.24 -12.23 1.08
CA TRP A 117 7.15 -11.46 1.92
C TRP A 117 8.33 -12.31 2.38
N SER A 118 9.39 -11.65 2.81
CA SER A 118 10.51 -12.30 3.45
C SER A 118 10.97 -11.46 4.63
N ALA A 119 11.41 -12.12 5.69
CA ALA A 119 11.90 -11.44 6.89
C ALA A 119 12.79 -12.41 7.65
N GLY A 120 14.02 -11.99 7.95
CA GLY A 120 14.91 -12.76 8.82
C GLY A 120 15.16 -14.18 8.36
N GLY A 121 15.29 -14.42 7.07
CA GLY A 121 15.54 -15.74 6.54
C GLY A 121 14.30 -16.57 6.32
N GLU A 122 13.13 -16.06 6.68
CA GLU A 122 11.86 -16.74 6.45
C GLU A 122 11.09 -16.06 5.34
N SER A 123 10.18 -16.77 4.74
CA SER A 123 9.32 -16.18 3.72
C SER A 123 7.91 -16.73 3.89
N GLY A 124 6.96 -16.00 3.40
CA GLY A 124 5.56 -16.41 3.50
C GLY A 124 4.68 -15.66 2.54
N VAL A 125 3.39 -15.90 2.67
CA VAL A 125 2.37 -15.29 1.81
C VAL A 125 1.26 -14.79 2.71
N MET A 126 0.84 -13.55 2.46
CA MET A 126 -0.35 -13.00 3.10
C MET A 126 -1.42 -12.90 2.04
N ALA A 127 -2.58 -13.45 2.28
CA ALA A 127 -3.70 -13.34 1.35
C ALA A 127 -4.76 -12.46 2.00
N GLU A 128 -5.35 -11.58 1.21
CA GLU A 128 -6.38 -10.69 1.73
C GLU A 128 -7.46 -10.46 0.68
N HIS A 129 -8.69 -10.34 1.15
CA HIS A 129 -9.82 -9.91 0.33
C HIS A 129 -10.13 -8.48 0.79
N SER A 130 -9.81 -7.50 -0.03
CA SER A 130 -9.87 -6.10 0.35
C SER A 130 -11.08 -5.40 -0.25
N ARG A 131 -11.66 -4.47 0.50
CA ARG A 131 -12.81 -3.69 0.07
C ARG A 131 -12.41 -2.25 -0.15
N PHE A 132 -12.90 -1.69 -1.24
CA PHE A 132 -12.59 -0.32 -1.67
C PHE A 132 -13.88 0.44 -1.97
N THR A 133 -13.85 1.73 -1.76
CA THR A 133 -14.96 2.60 -2.09
C THR A 133 -14.43 3.94 -2.58
N ARG A 134 -15.31 4.79 -3.10
CA ARG A 134 -14.89 6.11 -3.55
C ARG A 134 -15.07 7.12 -2.45
N ALA A 135 -14.15 8.09 -2.40
CA ALA A 135 -14.24 9.18 -1.46
C ALA A 135 -15.42 10.07 -1.82
N GLU A 136 -16.06 10.64 -0.82
CA GLU A 136 -17.06 11.65 -1.07
C GLU A 136 -16.32 12.88 -1.55
N GLY A 137 -16.95 13.64 -2.39
CA GLY A 137 -16.35 14.84 -2.94
C GLY A 137 -15.64 14.58 -4.24
N ASN A 138 -14.39 14.13 -4.21
CA ASN A 138 -13.59 14.00 -5.43
C ASN A 138 -13.71 12.62 -6.09
N GLY A 139 -14.35 11.65 -5.45
CA GLY A 139 -14.56 10.34 -6.05
C GLY A 139 -13.32 9.46 -6.15
N ALA A 140 -12.26 9.79 -5.44
CA ALA A 140 -11.03 8.99 -5.47
C ALA A 140 -11.25 7.64 -4.82
N TRP A 141 -10.61 6.59 -5.34
CA TRP A 141 -10.69 5.27 -4.72
C TRP A 141 -9.96 5.26 -3.38
N LEU A 142 -10.55 4.63 -2.37
CA LEU A 142 -9.97 4.50 -1.05
C LEU A 142 -10.08 3.06 -0.58
N TYR A 143 -9.08 2.60 0.15
CA TYR A 143 -9.11 1.31 0.82
C TYR A 143 -9.96 1.44 2.10
N VAL A 144 -10.89 0.51 2.30
CA VAL A 144 -11.74 0.54 3.50
C VAL A 144 -11.20 -0.43 4.53
N ASP A 145 -11.20 -1.70 4.22
CA ASP A 145 -10.76 -2.76 5.12
C ASP A 145 -10.57 -4.04 4.31
N GLY A 146 -10.22 -5.10 4.99
CA GLY A 146 -10.07 -6.38 4.33
C GLY A 146 -10.10 -7.54 5.29
N ASP A 147 -10.28 -8.73 4.74
CA ASP A 147 -10.23 -9.96 5.51
C ASP A 147 -8.95 -10.69 5.13
N VAL A 148 -8.06 -10.86 6.09
CA VAL A 148 -6.80 -11.56 5.88
C VAL A 148 -7.07 -13.05 6.01
N ARG A 149 -6.54 -13.82 5.08
CA ARG A 149 -6.72 -15.26 5.09
C ARG A 149 -5.37 -15.93 5.19
N ASP A 150 -5.32 -17.02 5.87
CA ASP A 150 -4.09 -17.79 6.02
C ASP A 150 -3.92 -18.80 4.89
#